data_8ce6afeb2d51641815f6b22b0c232b28
#
_entry.id   8ce6afeb2d51641815f6b22b0c232b28
#
_cell.length_a   1.000
_cell.length_b   1.000
_cell.length_c   1.000
_cell.angle_alpha   90.00
_cell.angle_beta   90.00
_cell.angle_gamma   90.00
#
_symmetry.space_group_name_H-M   'P 1'
#
loop_
_entity.id
_entity.type
_entity.pdbx_description
1 polymer ?
#
loop_
_entity_poly.entity_id
_entity_poly.type
_entity_poly.pdbx_seq_one_letter_code
_entity_poly.pdbx_strand_id
1 'polypeptide(L)'
;MSGDRLDVALLAAGLARSRTHARRIVEEGRARIDGRRADKPSGPVPDGARLTVVDVPDGIEYASRAAHKLDGALDLLELDPRGLLCLDAGASTGGFTDVLLRRGADRVIAVDIGHEQLADHVREDARVEVRDGTSVRDLTPGMLGASVDLVVADLSFISLRTVLPALAGVIAPHGELLLMVKPQFEVGKQALPRTGVVTDPAARIRAVEGVVETAAEQGLKLAAIGPSALPGQDGNREYFVHLRPSRSIRPHAAGATAPGSACTPDAQAYDMIGSAVGGALPRRRRDQNAPEED
;
A
#
# COMPACT_ATOMS: atom_id res chain seq x y z
N MET A 1 34.46 -25.16 -5.29
CA MET A 1 34.71 -23.96 -4.51
C MET A 1 33.36 -23.33 -4.21
N SER A 2 32.94 -23.39 -2.96
CA SER A 2 31.65 -22.88 -2.49
C SER A 2 31.90 -21.41 -2.07
N GLY A 3 31.65 -20.49 -3.00
CA GLY A 3 31.68 -19.06 -2.64
C GLY A 3 30.55 -18.75 -1.66
N ASP A 4 30.73 -17.72 -0.82
CA ASP A 4 29.71 -17.24 0.10
C ASP A 4 28.42 -16.84 -0.65
N ARG A 5 27.29 -17.01 0.00
CA ARG A 5 26.02 -16.54 -0.54
C ARG A 5 26.05 -15.02 -0.67
N LEU A 6 25.47 -14.51 -1.75
CA LEU A 6 25.46 -13.06 -2.02
C LEU A 6 24.84 -12.23 -0.88
N ASP A 7 23.74 -12.70 -0.27
CA ASP A 7 23.11 -12.01 0.86
C ASP A 7 24.01 -11.94 2.10
N VAL A 8 24.86 -12.94 2.31
CA VAL A 8 25.85 -12.99 3.39
C VAL A 8 27.04 -12.11 3.05
N ALA A 9 27.55 -12.20 1.82
CA ALA A 9 28.71 -11.43 1.36
C ALA A 9 28.45 -9.92 1.33
N LEU A 10 27.24 -9.48 0.93
CA LEU A 10 26.83 -8.07 0.97
C LEU A 10 26.82 -7.53 2.41
N LEU A 11 26.32 -8.32 3.37
CA LEU A 11 26.36 -7.94 4.79
C LEU A 11 27.78 -7.88 5.31
N ALA A 12 28.61 -8.88 5.03
CA ALA A 12 30.01 -8.92 5.45
C ALA A 12 30.85 -7.77 4.85
N ALA A 13 30.52 -7.34 3.64
CA ALA A 13 31.15 -6.20 2.97
C ALA A 13 30.65 -4.82 3.49
N GLY A 14 29.72 -4.78 4.45
CA GLY A 14 29.11 -3.53 4.92
C GLY A 14 28.20 -2.82 3.91
N LEU A 15 27.84 -3.51 2.81
CA LEU A 15 26.97 -3.00 1.75
C LEU A 15 25.47 -3.20 2.07
N ALA A 16 25.17 -3.90 3.16
CA ALA A 16 23.83 -4.08 3.67
C ALA A 16 23.82 -4.04 5.20
N ARG A 17 22.72 -3.54 5.80
CA ARG A 17 22.57 -3.41 7.26
C ARG A 17 22.16 -4.73 7.94
N SER A 18 21.48 -5.61 7.19
CA SER A 18 21.05 -6.92 7.65
C SER A 18 20.94 -7.89 6.47
N ARG A 19 20.79 -9.20 6.73
CA ARG A 19 20.57 -10.19 5.66
C ARG A 19 19.27 -9.94 4.90
N THR A 20 18.22 -9.50 5.59
CA THR A 20 16.94 -9.11 4.97
C THR A 20 17.14 -7.93 4.03
N HIS A 21 17.89 -6.91 4.45
CA HIS A 21 18.26 -5.78 3.60
C HIS A 21 19.09 -6.23 2.39
N ALA A 22 20.08 -7.11 2.58
CA ALA A 22 20.88 -7.65 1.47
C ALA A 22 20.02 -8.40 0.44
N ARG A 23 19.07 -9.23 0.89
CA ARG A 23 18.14 -9.92 -0.01
C ARG A 23 17.31 -8.93 -0.81
N ARG A 24 16.77 -7.90 -0.19
CA ARG A 24 16.01 -6.83 -0.85
C ARG A 24 16.85 -6.13 -1.92
N ILE A 25 18.08 -5.72 -1.63
CA ILE A 25 19.00 -5.10 -2.59
C ILE A 25 19.16 -5.97 -3.85
N VAL A 26 19.26 -7.29 -3.67
CA VAL A 26 19.38 -8.24 -4.79
C VAL A 26 18.07 -8.35 -5.56
N GLU A 27 16.95 -8.49 -4.88
CA GLU A 27 15.60 -8.59 -5.47
C GLU A 27 15.21 -7.33 -6.25
N GLU A 28 15.64 -6.16 -5.79
CA GLU A 28 15.52 -4.88 -6.49
C GLU A 28 16.48 -4.76 -7.70
N GLY A 29 17.38 -5.74 -7.88
CA GLY A 29 18.35 -5.75 -8.96
C GLY A 29 19.44 -4.68 -8.82
N ARG A 30 19.73 -4.23 -7.61
CA ARG A 30 20.76 -3.22 -7.28
C ARG A 30 22.11 -3.83 -7.00
N ALA A 31 22.18 -5.12 -6.64
CA ALA A 31 23.45 -5.81 -6.39
C ALA A 31 24.23 -6.05 -7.68
N ARG A 32 25.55 -5.88 -7.62
CA ARG A 32 26.49 -6.17 -8.71
C ARG A 32 27.64 -7.02 -8.18
N ILE A 33 28.03 -8.00 -8.97
CA ILE A 33 29.26 -8.77 -8.82
C ILE A 33 30.15 -8.45 -10.03
N ASP A 34 31.30 -7.88 -9.84
CA ASP A 34 32.22 -7.43 -10.91
C ASP A 34 31.52 -6.57 -11.98
N GLY A 35 30.63 -5.67 -11.54
CA GLY A 35 29.84 -4.78 -12.39
C GLY A 35 28.61 -5.43 -13.06
N ARG A 36 28.44 -6.75 -12.96
CA ARG A 36 27.28 -7.45 -13.54
C ARG A 36 26.18 -7.59 -12.51
N ARG A 37 24.92 -7.37 -12.94
CA ARG A 37 23.75 -7.55 -12.08
C ARG A 37 23.65 -8.99 -11.55
N ALA A 38 23.38 -9.09 -10.26
CA ALA A 38 23.16 -10.37 -9.58
C ALA A 38 21.71 -10.45 -9.08
N ASP A 39 21.00 -11.53 -9.46
CA ASP A 39 19.53 -11.65 -9.29
C ASP A 39 19.14 -12.69 -8.24
N LYS A 40 20.09 -13.40 -7.61
CA LYS A 40 19.79 -14.46 -6.63
C LYS A 40 20.48 -14.16 -5.31
N PRO A 41 19.72 -13.90 -4.22
CA PRO A 41 20.30 -13.65 -2.88
C PRO A 41 21.16 -14.83 -2.39
N SER A 42 20.80 -16.06 -2.74
CA SER A 42 21.54 -17.27 -2.41
C SER A 42 22.62 -17.65 -3.43
N GLY A 43 22.81 -16.81 -4.46
CA GLY A 43 23.83 -17.06 -5.49
C GLY A 43 25.24 -17.04 -4.89
N PRO A 44 26.19 -17.84 -5.41
CA PRO A 44 27.57 -17.85 -4.96
C PRO A 44 28.30 -16.58 -5.41
N VAL A 45 29.13 -16.02 -4.54
CA VAL A 45 30.05 -14.93 -4.87
C VAL A 45 31.43 -15.54 -5.10
N PRO A 46 32.07 -15.34 -6.26
CA PRO A 46 33.43 -15.81 -6.51
C PRO A 46 34.42 -15.18 -5.52
N ASP A 47 35.44 -15.94 -5.13
CA ASP A 47 36.51 -15.43 -4.26
C ASP A 47 37.20 -14.22 -4.90
N GLY A 48 37.34 -13.13 -4.12
CA GLY A 48 37.94 -11.88 -4.58
C GLY A 48 37.09 -11.02 -5.52
N ALA A 49 35.83 -11.42 -5.80
CA ALA A 49 34.92 -10.62 -6.62
C ALA A 49 34.58 -9.28 -5.93
N ARG A 50 34.49 -8.22 -6.72
CA ARG A 50 34.07 -6.90 -6.25
C ARG A 50 32.55 -6.81 -6.18
N LEU A 51 32.03 -6.61 -4.95
CA LEU A 51 30.63 -6.32 -4.71
C LEU A 51 30.37 -4.81 -4.75
N THR A 52 29.30 -4.40 -5.41
CA THR A 52 28.78 -3.03 -5.38
C THR A 52 27.26 -3.03 -5.36
N VAL A 53 26.69 -1.97 -4.77
CA VAL A 53 25.26 -1.71 -4.75
C VAL A 53 24.99 -0.43 -5.51
N VAL A 54 24.02 -0.45 -6.40
CA VAL A 54 23.54 0.73 -7.10
C VAL A 54 22.62 1.49 -6.16
N ASP A 55 22.82 2.80 -6.04
CA ASP A 55 21.95 3.67 -5.26
C ASP A 55 20.52 3.69 -5.81
N VAL A 56 19.56 4.01 -4.96
CA VAL A 56 18.19 4.28 -5.39
C VAL A 56 18.14 5.59 -6.18
N PRO A 57 17.34 5.68 -7.25
CA PRO A 57 17.37 6.85 -8.14
C PRO A 57 17.04 8.18 -7.47
N ASP A 58 16.21 8.17 -6.43
CA ASP A 58 15.77 9.32 -5.64
C ASP A 58 16.59 9.52 -4.35
N GLY A 59 17.57 8.66 -4.08
CA GLY A 59 18.37 8.66 -2.86
C GLY A 59 17.62 8.24 -1.59
N ILE A 60 16.34 7.91 -1.68
CA ILE A 60 15.51 7.50 -0.54
C ILE A 60 15.44 5.98 -0.48
N GLU A 61 16.10 5.40 0.51
CA GLU A 61 16.03 3.97 0.77
C GLU A 61 14.91 3.65 1.76
N TYR A 62 13.74 3.34 1.22
CA TYR A 62 12.60 2.89 2.02
C TYR A 62 12.74 1.42 2.49
N ALA A 63 11.89 1.01 3.43
CA ALA A 63 11.82 -0.37 3.90
C ALA A 63 11.50 -1.39 2.79
N SER A 64 10.77 -1.00 1.76
CA SER A 64 10.51 -1.82 0.57
C SER A 64 10.14 -0.97 -0.64
N ARG A 65 10.17 -1.60 -1.84
CA ARG A 65 9.69 -1.00 -3.09
C ARG A 65 8.22 -0.56 -3.03
N ALA A 66 7.39 -1.22 -2.21
CA ALA A 66 5.98 -0.87 -2.04
C ALA A 66 5.80 0.57 -1.52
N ALA A 67 6.77 1.09 -0.79
CA ALA A 67 6.78 2.47 -0.30
C ALA A 67 6.53 3.50 -1.41
N HIS A 68 7.20 3.37 -2.55
CA HIS A 68 7.00 4.31 -3.68
C HIS A 68 5.57 4.31 -4.22
N LYS A 69 4.81 3.23 -4.02
CA LYS A 69 3.40 3.19 -4.41
C LYS A 69 2.57 4.11 -3.51
N LEU A 70 2.74 3.98 -2.18
CA LEU A 70 2.02 4.82 -1.22
C LEU A 70 2.48 6.28 -1.33
N ASP A 71 3.78 6.51 -1.41
CA ASP A 71 4.36 7.85 -1.51
C ASP A 71 3.78 8.63 -2.70
N GLY A 72 3.78 7.99 -3.88
CA GLY A 72 3.15 8.56 -5.08
C GLY A 72 1.63 8.71 -4.99
N ALA A 73 0.93 7.82 -4.25
CA ALA A 73 -0.51 7.92 -4.08
C ALA A 73 -0.89 9.07 -3.14
N LEU A 74 -0.13 9.29 -2.06
CA LEU A 74 -0.33 10.43 -1.15
C LEU A 74 -0.18 11.76 -1.88
N ASP A 75 0.83 11.89 -2.75
CA ASP A 75 1.00 13.10 -3.58
C ASP A 75 -0.12 13.26 -4.61
N LEU A 76 -0.44 12.18 -5.33
CA LEU A 76 -1.45 12.21 -6.39
C LEU A 76 -2.85 12.57 -5.87
N LEU A 77 -3.18 12.08 -4.67
CA LEU A 77 -4.51 12.20 -4.07
C LEU A 77 -4.55 13.29 -2.99
N GLU A 78 -3.47 14.05 -2.84
CA GLU A 78 -3.34 15.21 -1.92
C GLU A 78 -3.68 14.84 -0.46
N LEU A 79 -3.13 13.69 0.01
CA LEU A 79 -3.29 13.22 1.39
C LEU A 79 -2.02 13.47 2.21
N ASP A 80 -2.18 14.10 3.37
CA ASP A 80 -1.08 14.37 4.30
C ASP A 80 -1.29 13.57 5.61
N PRO A 81 -0.45 12.57 5.90
CA PRO A 81 -0.56 11.79 7.14
C PRO A 81 0.03 12.48 8.38
N ARG A 82 0.52 13.71 8.25
CA ARG A 82 1.19 14.44 9.32
C ARG A 82 0.29 14.62 10.55
N GLY A 83 0.81 14.20 11.72
CA GLY A 83 0.11 14.32 12.99
C GLY A 83 -1.03 13.33 13.16
N LEU A 84 -1.23 12.38 12.24
CA LEU A 84 -2.31 11.41 12.28
C LEU A 84 -1.90 10.12 12.99
N LEU A 85 -2.88 9.46 13.63
CA LEU A 85 -2.83 8.06 14.01
C LEU A 85 -3.19 7.22 12.78
N CYS A 86 -2.22 6.48 12.25
CA CYS A 86 -2.37 5.68 11.04
C CYS A 86 -2.45 4.18 11.35
N LEU A 87 -3.19 3.43 10.53
CA LEU A 87 -3.19 1.97 10.47
C LEU A 87 -2.59 1.55 9.13
N ASP A 88 -1.51 0.77 9.17
CA ASP A 88 -0.97 0.06 8.01
C ASP A 88 -1.46 -1.39 8.04
N ALA A 89 -2.43 -1.71 7.19
CA ALA A 89 -3.06 -3.02 7.09
C ALA A 89 -2.37 -3.87 6.02
N GLY A 90 -1.62 -4.89 6.47
CA GLY A 90 -0.72 -5.67 5.62
C GLY A 90 0.67 -5.04 5.54
N ALA A 91 1.24 -4.71 6.70
CA ALA A 91 2.48 -3.96 6.80
C ALA A 91 3.69 -4.67 6.19
N SER A 92 3.73 -6.01 6.18
CA SER A 92 4.82 -6.83 5.63
C SER A 92 6.20 -6.33 6.08
N THR A 93 7.07 -5.91 5.16
CA THR A 93 8.40 -5.37 5.47
C THR A 93 8.38 -3.92 5.96
N GLY A 94 7.23 -3.28 6.05
CA GLY A 94 7.07 -1.92 6.57
C GLY A 94 7.21 -0.81 5.54
N GLY A 95 7.02 -1.11 4.25
CA GLY A 95 7.15 -0.09 3.21
C GLY A 95 6.17 1.07 3.38
N PHE A 96 4.89 0.77 3.64
CA PHE A 96 3.88 1.81 3.86
C PHE A 96 4.09 2.50 5.21
N THR A 97 4.39 1.74 6.26
CA THR A 97 4.74 2.30 7.58
C THR A 97 5.89 3.31 7.48
N ASP A 98 6.98 2.98 6.76
CA ASP A 98 8.15 3.87 6.59
C ASP A 98 7.77 5.19 5.89
N VAL A 99 6.91 5.14 4.87
CA VAL A 99 6.39 6.35 4.21
C VAL A 99 5.58 7.20 5.19
N LEU A 100 4.66 6.60 5.92
CA LEU A 100 3.83 7.32 6.89
C LEU A 100 4.69 8.03 7.94
N LEU A 101 5.71 7.34 8.48
CA LEU A 101 6.64 7.91 9.45
C LEU A 101 7.44 9.09 8.89
N ARG A 102 7.96 8.96 7.66
CA ARG A 102 8.72 10.02 6.98
C ARG A 102 7.86 11.22 6.62
N ARG A 103 6.60 10.98 6.31
CA ARG A 103 5.58 12.01 6.07
C ARG A 103 5.03 12.64 7.34
N GLY A 104 5.53 12.21 8.52
CA GLY A 104 5.23 12.84 9.80
C GLY A 104 3.99 12.33 10.51
N ALA A 105 3.54 11.10 10.24
CA ALA A 105 2.53 10.44 11.06
C ALA A 105 2.96 10.44 12.54
N ASP A 106 2.03 10.72 13.43
CA ASP A 106 2.29 10.78 14.87
C ASP A 106 2.47 9.39 15.46
N ARG A 107 1.69 8.44 14.94
CA ARG A 107 1.77 7.02 15.31
C ARG A 107 1.30 6.14 14.16
N VAL A 108 1.92 4.97 14.01
CA VAL A 108 1.49 3.96 13.03
C VAL A 108 1.28 2.62 13.72
N ILE A 109 0.08 2.06 13.60
CA ILE A 109 -0.23 0.69 14.00
C ILE A 109 0.00 -0.19 12.78
N ALA A 110 1.06 -0.99 12.80
CA ALA A 110 1.43 -1.89 11.71
C ALA A 110 0.88 -3.29 11.96
N VAL A 111 -0.09 -3.71 11.15
CA VAL A 111 -0.80 -4.99 11.29
C VAL A 111 -0.43 -5.92 10.15
N ASP A 112 0.02 -7.13 10.47
CA ASP A 112 0.24 -8.19 9.50
C ASP A 112 -0.06 -9.56 10.10
N ILE A 113 -0.50 -10.52 9.26
CA ILE A 113 -0.68 -11.92 9.67
C ILE A 113 0.65 -12.65 9.79
N GLY A 114 1.69 -12.17 9.11
CA GLY A 114 3.06 -12.64 9.25
C GLY A 114 3.68 -12.24 10.59
N HIS A 115 4.88 -12.74 10.84
CA HIS A 115 5.63 -12.43 12.05
C HIS A 115 7.04 -11.96 11.67
N GLU A 116 7.55 -10.99 12.40
CA GLU A 116 8.96 -10.53 12.32
C GLU A 116 9.39 -10.10 10.90
N GLN A 117 8.44 -9.56 10.10
CA GLN A 117 8.75 -9.14 8.72
C GLN A 117 9.23 -7.70 8.63
N LEU A 118 8.80 -6.83 9.56
CA LEU A 118 9.17 -5.42 9.54
C LEU A 118 10.69 -5.23 9.54
N ALA A 119 11.18 -4.33 8.70
CA ALA A 119 12.58 -3.91 8.71
C ALA A 119 12.93 -3.30 10.08
N ASP A 120 14.16 -3.58 10.55
CA ASP A 120 14.61 -3.21 11.90
C ASP A 120 14.38 -1.72 12.20
N HIS A 121 14.77 -0.82 11.29
CA HIS A 121 14.62 0.62 11.48
C HIS A 121 13.16 1.11 11.54
N VAL A 122 12.20 0.34 11.00
CA VAL A 122 10.77 0.62 11.11
C VAL A 122 10.23 0.06 12.42
N ARG A 123 10.63 -1.16 12.75
CA ARG A 123 10.21 -1.85 13.99
C ARG A 123 10.69 -1.11 15.25
N GLU A 124 11.88 -0.51 15.21
CA GLU A 124 12.51 0.19 16.32
C GLU A 124 12.07 1.66 16.46
N ASP A 125 11.31 2.21 15.51
CA ASP A 125 10.76 3.57 15.63
C ASP A 125 9.72 3.62 16.74
N ALA A 126 9.91 4.50 17.73
CA ALA A 126 9.04 4.63 18.90
C ALA A 126 7.57 4.98 18.57
N ARG A 127 7.31 5.44 17.36
CA ARG A 127 5.97 5.76 16.86
C ARG A 127 5.24 4.53 16.30
N VAL A 128 5.93 3.39 16.13
CA VAL A 128 5.36 2.18 15.54
C VAL A 128 4.88 1.22 16.60
N GLU A 129 3.62 0.85 16.50
CA GLU A 129 3.04 -0.26 17.25
C GLU A 129 2.88 -1.48 16.35
N VAL A 130 3.64 -2.53 16.62
CA VAL A 130 3.65 -3.75 15.82
C VAL A 130 2.59 -4.72 16.30
N ARG A 131 1.77 -5.23 15.38
CA ARG A 131 0.71 -6.21 15.59
C ARG A 131 0.89 -7.41 14.66
N ASP A 132 1.95 -8.18 14.88
CA ASP A 132 2.23 -9.43 14.16
C ASP A 132 1.17 -10.50 14.45
N GLY A 133 0.96 -11.44 13.53
CA GLY A 133 0.00 -12.53 13.67
C GLY A 133 -1.47 -12.10 13.70
N THR A 134 -1.76 -10.88 13.30
CA THR A 134 -3.10 -10.28 13.37
C THR A 134 -3.76 -10.23 12.00
N SER A 135 -4.91 -10.87 11.89
CA SER A 135 -5.71 -10.83 10.66
C SER A 135 -6.46 -9.49 10.56
N VAL A 136 -6.32 -8.81 9.42
CA VAL A 136 -7.05 -7.56 9.13
C VAL A 136 -8.57 -7.76 9.18
N ARG A 137 -9.09 -8.96 8.89
CA ARG A 137 -10.51 -9.28 8.96
C ARG A 137 -11.10 -9.23 10.36
N ASP A 138 -10.26 -9.45 11.35
CA ASP A 138 -10.68 -9.60 12.74
C ASP A 138 -10.49 -8.31 13.55
N LEU A 139 -10.04 -7.22 12.89
CA LEU A 139 -9.79 -5.94 13.54
C LEU A 139 -11.08 -5.35 14.10
N THR A 140 -10.96 -4.86 15.33
CA THR A 140 -12.01 -4.12 16.03
C THR A 140 -11.41 -2.88 16.70
N PRO A 141 -12.21 -1.82 16.98
CA PRO A 141 -11.72 -0.65 17.71
C PRO A 141 -11.10 -1.00 19.07
N GLY A 142 -11.65 -2.01 19.76
CA GLY A 142 -11.14 -2.47 21.06
C GLY A 142 -9.73 -3.08 20.96
N MET A 143 -9.40 -3.71 19.84
CA MET A 143 -8.06 -4.25 19.60
C MET A 143 -7.02 -3.15 19.38
N LEU A 144 -7.40 -2.07 18.72
CA LEU A 144 -6.48 -0.96 18.41
C LEU A 144 -6.37 0.06 19.56
N GLY A 145 -7.28 0.01 20.54
CA GLY A 145 -7.32 0.94 21.67
C GLY A 145 -7.83 2.34 21.31
N ALA A 146 -7.93 2.67 20.03
CA ALA A 146 -8.47 3.94 19.52
C ALA A 146 -8.98 3.75 18.09
N SER A 147 -9.86 4.65 17.62
CA SER A 147 -10.16 4.79 16.20
C SER A 147 -9.02 5.53 15.51
N VAL A 148 -8.72 5.15 14.27
CA VAL A 148 -7.59 5.67 13.49
C VAL A 148 -8.03 6.78 12.52
N ASP A 149 -7.13 7.72 12.24
CA ASP A 149 -7.42 8.85 11.35
C ASP A 149 -7.19 8.49 9.87
N LEU A 150 -6.23 7.62 9.60
CA LEU A 150 -5.92 7.15 8.25
C LEU A 150 -5.65 5.65 8.25
N VAL A 151 -6.36 4.93 7.38
CA VAL A 151 -6.06 3.53 7.07
C VAL A 151 -5.38 3.46 5.71
N VAL A 152 -4.20 2.85 5.64
CA VAL A 152 -3.58 2.44 4.37
C VAL A 152 -3.56 0.92 4.29
N ALA A 153 -3.69 0.35 3.07
CA ALA A 153 -3.65 -1.10 2.89
C ALA A 153 -3.00 -1.51 1.58
N ASP A 154 -2.06 -2.46 1.67
CA ASP A 154 -1.44 -3.19 0.56
C ASP A 154 -1.56 -4.70 0.80
N LEU A 155 -2.77 -5.23 0.65
CA LEU A 155 -3.08 -6.63 0.94
C LEU A 155 -2.84 -7.53 -0.27
N SER A 156 -2.38 -8.76 -0.02
CA SER A 156 -2.20 -9.78 -1.06
C SER A 156 -2.98 -11.04 -0.71
N PHE A 157 -3.46 -11.74 -1.75
CA PHE A 157 -4.21 -13.02 -1.65
C PHE A 157 -5.56 -12.94 -0.93
N ILE A 158 -6.10 -11.74 -0.75
CA ILE A 158 -7.42 -11.47 -0.19
C ILE A 158 -8.08 -10.33 -0.95
N SER A 159 -9.39 -10.40 -1.14
CA SER A 159 -10.17 -9.29 -1.69
C SER A 159 -10.36 -8.20 -0.63
N LEU A 160 -10.20 -6.94 -1.02
CA LEU A 160 -10.53 -5.80 -0.15
C LEU A 160 -11.99 -5.83 0.33
N ARG A 161 -12.89 -6.35 -0.50
CA ARG A 161 -14.31 -6.51 -0.15
C ARG A 161 -14.52 -7.34 1.12
N THR A 162 -13.61 -8.30 1.38
CA THR A 162 -13.68 -9.15 2.58
C THR A 162 -13.24 -8.40 3.85
N VAL A 163 -12.32 -7.44 3.75
CA VAL A 163 -11.74 -6.73 4.90
C VAL A 163 -12.33 -5.35 5.13
N LEU A 164 -13.01 -4.79 4.14
CA LEU A 164 -13.65 -3.47 4.22
C LEU A 164 -14.55 -3.28 5.46
N PRO A 165 -15.39 -4.25 5.86
CA PRO A 165 -16.20 -4.08 7.08
C PRO A 165 -15.34 -3.84 8.34
N ALA A 166 -14.22 -4.56 8.48
CA ALA A 166 -13.32 -4.41 9.61
C ALA A 166 -12.56 -3.07 9.55
N LEU A 167 -12.07 -2.68 8.37
CA LEU A 167 -11.38 -1.41 8.17
C LEU A 167 -12.30 -0.20 8.41
N ALA A 168 -13.55 -0.28 7.93
CA ALA A 168 -14.55 0.76 8.18
C ALA A 168 -14.94 0.85 9.67
N GLY A 169 -14.90 -0.28 10.38
CA GLY A 169 -15.22 -0.34 11.81
C GLY A 169 -14.19 0.31 12.72
N VAL A 170 -12.95 0.47 12.27
CA VAL A 170 -11.85 1.01 13.10
C VAL A 170 -11.51 2.48 12.80
N ILE A 171 -12.08 3.04 11.74
CA ILE A 171 -11.81 4.42 11.33
C ILE A 171 -12.53 5.43 12.24
N ALA A 172 -11.89 6.57 12.49
CA ALA A 172 -12.51 7.70 13.17
C ALA A 172 -13.63 8.33 12.31
N PRO A 173 -14.60 9.06 12.91
CA PRO A 173 -15.71 9.67 12.18
C PRO A 173 -15.29 10.61 11.03
N HIS A 174 -14.10 11.18 11.12
CA HIS A 174 -13.50 12.05 10.09
C HIS A 174 -12.29 11.44 9.43
N GLY A 175 -12.01 10.17 9.73
CA GLY A 175 -10.86 9.46 9.19
C GLY A 175 -11.04 9.09 7.72
N GLU A 176 -9.97 8.65 7.11
CA GLU A 176 -9.89 8.36 5.68
C GLU A 176 -9.25 6.99 5.44
N LEU A 177 -9.60 6.35 4.33
CA LEU A 177 -8.97 5.10 3.91
C LEU A 177 -8.32 5.31 2.54
N LEU A 178 -7.08 4.89 2.41
CA LEU A 178 -6.34 4.84 1.16
C LEU A 178 -5.94 3.40 0.87
N LEU A 179 -6.74 2.71 0.07
CA LEU A 179 -6.65 1.26 -0.12
C LEU A 179 -6.16 0.93 -1.52
N MET A 180 -5.19 0.05 -1.64
CA MET A 180 -4.69 -0.41 -2.94
C MET A 180 -5.53 -1.57 -3.46
N VAL A 181 -6.30 -1.30 -4.51
CA VAL A 181 -7.06 -2.30 -5.25
C VAL A 181 -6.14 -3.05 -6.18
N LYS A 182 -6.10 -4.36 -6.01
CA LYS A 182 -5.36 -5.30 -6.87
C LYS A 182 -6.36 -6.12 -7.68
N PRO A 183 -6.59 -5.80 -8.96
CA PRO A 183 -7.63 -6.47 -9.75
C PRO A 183 -7.53 -8.00 -9.74
N GLN A 184 -6.31 -8.54 -9.68
CA GLN A 184 -6.07 -9.99 -9.64
C GLN A 184 -6.66 -10.69 -8.40
N PHE A 185 -6.93 -9.96 -7.31
CA PHE A 185 -7.57 -10.50 -6.11
C PHE A 185 -9.06 -10.16 -6.01
N GLU A 186 -9.57 -9.32 -6.92
CA GLU A 186 -10.97 -8.87 -6.94
C GLU A 186 -11.84 -9.56 -8.01
N VAL A 187 -11.26 -9.96 -9.15
CA VAL A 187 -12.02 -10.57 -10.26
C VAL A 187 -12.53 -11.99 -9.98
N GLY A 188 -12.06 -12.62 -8.88
CA GLY A 188 -12.38 -14.01 -8.54
C GLY A 188 -11.60 -15.04 -9.35
N LYS A 189 -11.49 -16.25 -8.79
CA LYS A 189 -10.64 -17.34 -9.35
C LYS A 189 -11.02 -17.75 -10.78
N GLN A 190 -12.31 -17.71 -11.13
CA GLN A 190 -12.78 -18.15 -12.45
C GLN A 190 -12.46 -17.14 -13.55
N ALA A 191 -12.42 -15.85 -13.23
CA ALA A 191 -12.14 -14.78 -14.18
C ALA A 191 -10.65 -14.40 -14.23
N LEU A 192 -9.83 -14.91 -13.31
CA LEU A 192 -8.40 -14.66 -13.30
C LEU A 192 -7.70 -15.46 -14.41
N PRO A 193 -6.99 -14.78 -15.35
CA PRO A 193 -6.21 -15.47 -16.37
C PRO A 193 -5.15 -16.39 -15.78
N ARG A 194 -4.75 -17.43 -16.52
CA ARG A 194 -3.70 -18.38 -16.08
C ARG A 194 -2.34 -17.71 -15.82
N THR A 195 -2.11 -16.56 -16.43
CA THR A 195 -0.92 -15.72 -16.20
C THR A 195 -0.94 -14.98 -14.85
N GLY A 196 -2.07 -14.95 -14.15
CA GLY A 196 -2.26 -14.13 -12.96
C GLY A 196 -2.38 -12.62 -13.24
N VAL A 197 -2.35 -12.20 -14.53
CA VAL A 197 -2.37 -10.76 -14.89
C VAL A 197 -3.70 -10.39 -15.55
N VAL A 198 -4.40 -9.43 -14.96
CA VAL A 198 -5.67 -8.89 -15.49
C VAL A 198 -5.35 -7.81 -16.51
N THR A 199 -5.39 -8.17 -17.80
CA THR A 199 -5.09 -7.25 -18.92
C THR A 199 -6.31 -6.52 -19.46
N ASP A 200 -7.52 -7.11 -19.32
CA ASP A 200 -8.78 -6.51 -19.77
C ASP A 200 -9.13 -5.26 -18.96
N PRO A 201 -9.24 -4.07 -19.58
CA PRO A 201 -9.63 -2.84 -18.89
C PRO A 201 -11.01 -2.94 -18.24
N ALA A 202 -11.98 -3.61 -18.89
CA ALA A 202 -13.32 -3.75 -18.35
C ALA A 202 -13.33 -4.62 -17.08
N ALA A 203 -12.49 -5.67 -17.02
CA ALA A 203 -12.34 -6.48 -15.82
C ALA A 203 -11.69 -5.68 -14.67
N ARG A 204 -10.73 -4.80 -14.97
CA ARG A 204 -10.14 -3.90 -13.98
C ARG A 204 -11.14 -2.89 -13.44
N ILE A 205 -11.96 -2.30 -14.33
CA ILE A 205 -13.05 -1.37 -13.93
C ILE A 205 -13.99 -2.10 -12.97
N ARG A 206 -14.53 -3.27 -13.36
CA ARG A 206 -15.43 -4.05 -12.48
C ARG A 206 -14.80 -4.43 -11.15
N ALA A 207 -13.50 -4.70 -11.12
CA ALA A 207 -12.77 -4.99 -9.87
C ALA A 207 -12.79 -3.79 -8.91
N VAL A 208 -12.54 -2.58 -9.42
CA VAL A 208 -12.58 -1.35 -8.61
C VAL A 208 -14.01 -1.01 -8.21
N GLU A 209 -14.98 -1.11 -9.14
CA GLU A 209 -16.41 -0.88 -8.87
C GLU A 209 -16.89 -1.73 -7.71
N GLY A 210 -16.61 -3.06 -7.73
CA GLY A 210 -17.00 -3.95 -6.66
C GLY A 210 -16.42 -3.60 -5.29
N VAL A 211 -15.21 -3.05 -5.22
CA VAL A 211 -14.61 -2.54 -3.97
C VAL A 211 -15.34 -1.27 -3.51
N VAL A 212 -15.64 -0.34 -4.41
CA VAL A 212 -16.33 0.91 -4.09
C VAL A 212 -17.78 0.65 -3.69
N GLU A 213 -18.47 -0.29 -4.33
CA GLU A 213 -19.82 -0.73 -3.95
C GLU A 213 -19.83 -1.31 -2.53
N THR A 214 -18.88 -2.21 -2.22
CA THR A 214 -18.76 -2.75 -0.86
C THR A 214 -18.41 -1.66 0.17
N ALA A 215 -17.59 -0.68 -0.19
CA ALA A 215 -17.31 0.47 0.67
C ALA A 215 -18.58 1.30 0.94
N ALA A 216 -19.42 1.50 -0.07
CA ALA A 216 -20.69 2.22 0.07
C ALA A 216 -21.67 1.49 1.01
N GLU A 217 -21.69 0.16 0.98
CA GLU A 217 -22.45 -0.67 1.94
C GLU A 217 -21.98 -0.45 3.39
N GLN A 218 -20.70 -0.10 3.58
CA GLN A 218 -20.12 0.25 4.88
C GLN A 218 -20.28 1.74 5.23
N GLY A 219 -21.03 2.50 4.42
CA GLY A 219 -21.24 3.94 4.63
C GLY A 219 -20.04 4.81 4.26
N LEU A 220 -19.14 4.31 3.44
CA LEU A 220 -18.02 5.06 2.87
C LEU A 220 -18.38 5.54 1.45
N LYS A 221 -17.78 6.63 1.00
CA LYS A 221 -17.89 7.13 -0.36
C LYS A 221 -16.51 7.29 -0.99
N LEU A 222 -16.44 7.10 -2.30
CA LEU A 222 -15.24 7.38 -3.07
C LEU A 222 -15.01 8.90 -3.12
N ALA A 223 -13.86 9.34 -2.64
CA ALA A 223 -13.42 10.73 -2.71
C ALA A 223 -12.48 10.97 -3.89
N ALA A 224 -11.57 10.02 -4.15
CA ALA A 224 -10.65 10.07 -5.28
C ALA A 224 -10.16 8.67 -5.65
N ILE A 225 -9.60 8.53 -6.84
CA ILE A 225 -8.97 7.30 -7.33
C ILE A 225 -7.78 7.66 -8.21
N GLY A 226 -6.70 6.88 -8.13
CA GLY A 226 -5.54 7.03 -8.97
C GLY A 226 -4.80 5.72 -9.22
N PRO A 227 -4.04 5.62 -10.32
CA PRO A 227 -3.18 4.47 -10.56
C PRO A 227 -2.02 4.44 -9.56
N SER A 228 -1.58 3.23 -9.20
CA SER A 228 -0.32 3.06 -8.49
C SER A 228 0.86 3.51 -9.37
N ALA A 229 1.83 4.20 -8.78
CA ALA A 229 3.04 4.66 -9.47
C ALA A 229 3.88 3.49 -10.01
N LEU A 230 3.77 2.31 -9.39
CA LEU A 230 4.46 1.10 -9.81
C LEU A 230 3.46 -0.04 -10.04
N PRO A 231 3.71 -0.90 -11.02
CA PRO A 231 2.92 -2.11 -11.21
C PRO A 231 3.16 -3.11 -10.06
N GLY A 232 2.23 -4.04 -9.90
CA GLY A 232 2.43 -5.23 -9.07
C GLY A 232 3.61 -6.08 -9.53
N GLN A 233 4.02 -7.03 -8.70
CA GLN A 233 5.20 -7.86 -8.94
C GLN A 233 5.14 -8.62 -10.28
N ASP A 234 3.94 -9.09 -10.66
CA ASP A 234 3.72 -9.84 -11.91
C ASP A 234 3.29 -8.94 -13.08
N GLY A 235 3.34 -7.60 -12.92
CA GLY A 235 2.98 -6.63 -13.93
C GLY A 235 1.50 -6.22 -13.95
N ASN A 236 0.71 -6.61 -12.94
CA ASN A 236 -0.66 -6.13 -12.78
C ASN A 236 -0.69 -4.61 -12.57
N ARG A 237 -1.65 -3.93 -13.20
CA ARG A 237 -1.97 -2.54 -12.87
C ARG A 237 -2.80 -2.53 -11.59
N GLU A 238 -2.38 -1.70 -10.64
CA GLU A 238 -3.00 -1.54 -9.32
C GLU A 238 -3.47 -0.10 -9.16
N TYR A 239 -4.47 0.12 -8.32
CA TYR A 239 -5.12 1.42 -8.18
C TYR A 239 -5.31 1.74 -6.70
N PHE A 240 -5.15 3.01 -6.32
CA PHE A 240 -5.54 3.47 -5.00
C PHE A 240 -6.93 4.08 -5.05
N VAL A 241 -7.79 3.64 -4.14
CA VAL A 241 -9.08 4.27 -3.87
C VAL A 241 -8.99 5.01 -2.54
N HIS A 242 -9.36 6.27 -2.56
CA HIS A 242 -9.47 7.12 -1.39
C HIS A 242 -10.95 7.17 -0.99
N LEU A 243 -11.24 6.68 0.20
CA LEU A 243 -12.59 6.56 0.74
C LEU A 243 -12.73 7.41 2.00
N ARG A 244 -13.90 8.01 2.17
CA ARG A 244 -14.28 8.81 3.35
C ARG A 244 -15.63 8.39 3.87
N PRO A 245 -15.94 8.57 5.18
CA PRO A 245 -17.28 8.41 5.68
C PRO A 245 -18.27 9.28 4.91
N SER A 246 -19.41 8.72 4.55
CA SER A 246 -20.52 9.51 4.01
C SER A 246 -21.10 10.37 5.13
N ARG A 247 -21.37 11.66 4.85
CA ARG A 247 -21.93 12.61 5.86
C ARG A 247 -23.26 12.14 6.48
N SER A 248 -23.85 11.05 5.98
CA SER A 248 -25.09 10.45 6.46
C SER A 248 -24.91 9.53 7.67
N ILE A 249 -23.69 9.22 8.12
CA ILE A 249 -23.48 8.32 9.26
C ILE A 249 -23.50 9.15 10.56
N ARG A 250 -24.60 9.04 11.29
CA ARG A 250 -24.57 9.40 12.73
C ARG A 250 -23.71 8.35 13.45
N PRO A 251 -22.85 8.73 14.42
CA PRO A 251 -22.10 7.75 15.17
C PRO A 251 -23.06 6.75 15.81
N HIS A 252 -22.83 5.47 15.54
CA HIS A 252 -23.58 4.40 16.18
C HIS A 252 -23.33 4.47 17.69
N ALA A 253 -24.36 4.78 18.44
CA ALA A 253 -24.38 4.50 19.87
C ALA A 253 -24.22 2.96 20.02
N ALA A 254 -23.26 2.55 20.85
CA ALA A 254 -23.00 1.15 21.14
C ALA A 254 -24.32 0.45 21.53
N GLY A 255 -24.79 -0.48 20.71
CA GLY A 255 -25.92 -1.35 21.05
C GLY A 255 -27.07 -1.46 20.05
N ALA A 256 -27.04 -0.85 18.87
CA ALA A 256 -28.11 -1.00 17.89
C ALA A 256 -27.58 -1.55 16.54
N THR A 257 -27.83 -2.83 16.30
CA THR A 257 -27.76 -3.44 14.97
C THR A 257 -28.97 -3.00 14.15
N ALA A 258 -28.92 -1.81 13.57
CA ALA A 258 -29.79 -1.48 12.44
C ALA A 258 -28.91 -1.40 11.20
N PRO A 259 -29.28 -2.08 10.08
CA PRO A 259 -28.55 -1.89 8.84
C PRO A 259 -28.62 -0.42 8.48
N GLY A 260 -27.48 0.26 8.51
CA GLY A 260 -27.37 1.62 8.00
C GLY A 260 -27.90 1.66 6.58
N SER A 261 -28.58 2.73 6.22
CA SER A 261 -29.05 2.96 4.84
C SER A 261 -27.86 2.79 3.92
N ALA A 262 -27.80 1.68 3.18
CA ALA A 262 -26.74 1.39 2.22
C ALA A 262 -26.67 2.58 1.24
N CYS A 263 -25.52 3.23 1.20
CA CYS A 263 -25.26 4.28 0.23
C CYS A 263 -24.84 3.57 -1.07
N THR A 264 -25.53 3.86 -2.16
CA THR A 264 -25.08 3.41 -3.50
C THR A 264 -24.04 4.40 -4.02
N PRO A 265 -22.96 3.96 -4.69
CA PRO A 265 -22.06 4.87 -5.36
C PRO A 265 -22.85 5.76 -6.33
N ASP A 266 -22.53 7.04 -6.37
CA ASP A 266 -23.16 7.97 -7.28
C ASP A 266 -22.55 7.88 -8.69
N ALA A 267 -23.18 8.50 -9.69
CA ALA A 267 -22.70 8.49 -11.07
C ALA A 267 -21.27 9.07 -11.18
N GLN A 268 -20.92 10.03 -10.33
CA GLN A 268 -19.58 10.62 -10.30
C GLN A 268 -18.51 9.60 -9.91
N ALA A 269 -18.81 8.67 -8.99
CA ALA A 269 -17.87 7.63 -8.60
C ALA A 269 -17.56 6.70 -9.80
N TYR A 270 -18.56 6.29 -10.56
CA TYR A 270 -18.38 5.45 -11.76
C TYR A 270 -17.59 6.18 -12.86
N ASP A 271 -17.85 7.47 -13.08
CA ASP A 271 -17.10 8.29 -14.04
C ASP A 271 -15.62 8.41 -13.62
N MET A 272 -15.35 8.59 -12.35
CA MET A 272 -13.98 8.64 -11.80
C MET A 272 -13.26 7.31 -12.05
N ILE A 273 -13.91 6.18 -11.78
CA ILE A 273 -13.35 4.84 -11.99
C ILE A 273 -13.06 4.63 -13.48
N GLY A 274 -14.02 4.92 -14.37
CA GLY A 274 -13.86 4.80 -15.81
C GLY A 274 -12.67 5.61 -16.33
N SER A 275 -12.52 6.84 -15.87
CA SER A 275 -11.42 7.73 -16.26
C SER A 275 -10.06 7.25 -15.75
N ALA A 276 -9.97 6.86 -14.48
CA ALA A 276 -8.70 6.44 -13.87
C ALA A 276 -8.20 5.08 -14.38
N VAL A 277 -9.12 4.13 -14.59
CA VAL A 277 -8.79 2.74 -14.97
C VAL A 277 -8.72 2.56 -16.47
N GLY A 278 -9.56 3.29 -17.24
CA GLY A 278 -9.64 3.21 -18.69
C GLY A 278 -8.46 3.86 -19.44
N GLY A 279 -7.62 4.64 -18.78
CA GLY A 279 -6.37 5.16 -19.35
C GLY A 279 -6.34 6.66 -19.68
N ALA A 280 -7.35 7.44 -19.33
CA ALA A 280 -7.24 8.88 -19.32
C ALA A 280 -6.69 9.35 -17.98
N LEU A 281 -5.43 9.78 -17.94
CA LEU A 281 -4.87 10.46 -16.76
C LEU A 281 -5.73 11.70 -16.46
N PRO A 282 -6.10 11.97 -15.20
CA PRO A 282 -6.77 13.21 -14.85
C PRO A 282 -5.88 14.38 -15.30
N ARG A 283 -6.41 15.27 -16.12
CA ARG A 283 -5.73 16.50 -16.50
C ARG A 283 -5.50 17.29 -15.22
N ARG A 284 -4.23 17.57 -14.86
CA ARG A 284 -3.89 18.52 -13.79
C ARG A 284 -4.70 19.79 -14.07
N ARG A 285 -5.48 20.26 -13.10
CA ARG A 285 -6.05 21.61 -13.14
C ARG A 285 -4.85 22.55 -13.28
N ARG A 286 -4.74 23.23 -14.43
CA ARG A 286 -3.83 24.37 -14.58
C ARG A 286 -4.29 25.41 -13.56
N ASP A 287 -3.36 25.84 -12.71
CA ASP A 287 -3.53 27.04 -11.90
C ASP A 287 -4.03 28.18 -12.79
N GLN A 288 -5.26 28.59 -12.56
CA GLN A 288 -5.81 29.82 -13.10
C GLN A 288 -5.48 30.96 -12.15
N ASN A 289 -4.20 31.19 -11.85
CA ASN A 289 -3.72 32.40 -11.19
C ASN A 289 -2.26 32.65 -11.60
N ALA A 290 -2.05 32.98 -12.86
CA ALA A 290 -0.91 33.78 -13.26
C ALA A 290 -1.39 35.24 -13.31
N PRO A 291 -0.75 36.18 -12.58
CA PRO A 291 -1.05 37.58 -12.75
C PRO A 291 -0.63 38.01 -14.16
N GLU A 292 -1.53 38.68 -14.88
CA GLU A 292 -1.20 39.44 -16.07
C GLU A 292 -0.22 40.55 -15.65
N GLU A 293 1.02 40.45 -16.08
CA GLU A 293 1.95 41.58 -16.05
C GLU A 293 1.68 42.45 -17.30
N ASP A 294 1.30 43.70 -17.02
CA ASP A 294 1.33 44.82 -17.96
C ASP A 294 2.79 45.23 -18.31
#